data_a18232834cf50516ca92b3da4b963a17
#
_entry.id   a18232834cf50516ca92b3da4b963a17
#
_cell.length_a   1.000
_cell.length_b   1.000
_cell.length_c   1.000
_cell.angle_alpha   90.00
_cell.angle_beta   90.00
_cell.angle_gamma   90.00
#
_symmetry.space_group_name_H-M   'P 1'
#
loop_
_entity.id
_entity.type
_entity.pdbx_description
1 polymer ?
#
loop_
_entity_poly.entity_id
_entity_poly.type
_entity_poly.pdbx_seq_one_letter_code
_entity_poly.pdbx_strand_id
1 'polypeptide(L)'
;MRVISPEGEQLGIMPTRQAYEEAKKRGLDLIEVAPNADPPVCRIMDHGKFRYEQQKKAKEAKKKSKQTELKTLRLRPNTDEHDRDFKMRNARKFLEKGDMVKFNVIFRGPELRHKDRGAEQLRKFAEGCQDIAILEQPPRMEGRRMTMVLRPRSQD
;
A
#
# COMPACT_ATOMS: atom_id res chain seq x y z
N MET A 1 -16.38 -6.42 -33.89
CA MET A 1 -15.93 -6.74 -32.53
C MET A 1 -15.62 -8.22 -32.37
N ARG A 2 -14.68 -8.53 -31.52
CA ARG A 2 -14.37 -9.92 -31.17
C ARG A 2 -15.30 -10.37 -30.05
N VAL A 3 -15.92 -11.54 -30.20
CA VAL A 3 -16.90 -12.03 -29.23
C VAL A 3 -16.41 -13.30 -28.56
N ILE A 4 -16.53 -13.36 -27.25
CA ILE A 4 -16.14 -14.49 -26.40
C ILE A 4 -17.42 -15.07 -25.77
N SER A 5 -17.55 -16.41 -25.81
CA SER A 5 -18.70 -17.11 -25.23
C SER A 5 -18.69 -17.08 -23.69
N PRO A 6 -19.81 -17.41 -23.01
CA PRO A 6 -19.82 -17.54 -21.54
C PRO A 6 -18.80 -18.54 -21.03
N GLU A 7 -18.47 -19.57 -21.81
CA GLU A 7 -17.49 -20.60 -21.45
C GLU A 7 -16.05 -20.18 -21.73
N GLY A 8 -15.83 -19.00 -22.33
CA GLY A 8 -14.50 -18.49 -22.64
C GLY A 8 -13.99 -18.81 -24.04
N GLU A 9 -14.81 -19.44 -24.88
CA GLU A 9 -14.43 -19.73 -26.27
C GLU A 9 -14.57 -18.51 -27.16
N GLN A 10 -13.66 -18.34 -28.11
CA GLN A 10 -13.73 -17.25 -29.07
C GLN A 10 -14.73 -17.61 -30.19
N LEU A 11 -15.79 -16.83 -30.30
CA LEU A 11 -16.79 -17.00 -31.36
C LEU A 11 -16.38 -16.33 -32.67
N GLY A 12 -15.29 -15.57 -32.66
CA GLY A 12 -14.77 -14.87 -33.81
C GLY A 12 -15.07 -13.39 -33.81
N ILE A 13 -14.74 -12.75 -34.95
CA ILE A 13 -14.99 -11.32 -35.15
C ILE A 13 -16.28 -11.17 -35.94
N MET A 14 -17.23 -10.40 -35.44
CA MET A 14 -18.53 -10.19 -36.05
C MET A 14 -19.05 -8.77 -35.81
N PRO A 15 -20.03 -8.32 -36.65
CA PRO A 15 -20.66 -7.02 -36.40
C PRO A 15 -21.42 -6.99 -35.07
N THR A 16 -21.56 -5.81 -34.50
CA THR A 16 -22.25 -5.60 -33.21
C THR A 16 -23.66 -6.22 -33.19
N ARG A 17 -24.40 -6.08 -34.28
CA ARG A 17 -25.74 -6.63 -34.39
C ARG A 17 -25.77 -8.14 -34.26
N GLN A 18 -24.86 -8.82 -34.92
CA GLN A 18 -24.78 -10.28 -34.86
C GLN A 18 -24.34 -10.74 -33.46
N ALA A 19 -23.40 -10.04 -32.85
CA ALA A 19 -22.96 -10.33 -31.47
C ALA A 19 -24.11 -10.19 -30.47
N TYR A 20 -24.92 -9.16 -30.64
CA TYR A 20 -26.10 -8.92 -29.79
C TYR A 20 -27.14 -10.05 -29.97
N GLU A 21 -27.37 -10.51 -31.19
CA GLU A 21 -28.28 -11.63 -31.46
C GLU A 21 -27.79 -12.93 -30.81
N GLU A 22 -26.49 -13.19 -30.84
CA GLU A 22 -25.91 -14.37 -30.19
C GLU A 22 -26.10 -14.33 -28.67
N ALA A 23 -25.94 -13.17 -28.06
CA ALA A 23 -26.19 -12.99 -26.63
C ALA A 23 -27.67 -13.21 -26.31
N LYS A 24 -28.56 -12.68 -27.11
CA LYS A 24 -30.01 -12.79 -26.94
C LYS A 24 -30.49 -14.23 -27.06
N LYS A 25 -29.95 -14.99 -28.00
CA LYS A 25 -30.27 -16.42 -28.17
C LYS A 25 -29.96 -17.23 -26.91
N ARG A 26 -28.94 -16.82 -26.18
CA ARG A 26 -28.49 -17.49 -24.95
C ARG A 26 -29.15 -16.93 -23.70
N GLY A 27 -30.01 -15.90 -23.84
CA GLY A 27 -30.63 -15.24 -22.71
C GLY A 27 -29.68 -14.49 -21.81
N LEU A 28 -28.56 -14.02 -22.38
CA LEU A 28 -27.50 -13.34 -21.66
C LEU A 28 -27.24 -11.95 -22.24
N ASP A 29 -26.40 -11.18 -21.58
CA ASP A 29 -26.02 -9.84 -21.99
C ASP A 29 -24.70 -9.84 -22.76
N LEU A 30 -24.53 -8.87 -23.66
CA LEU A 30 -23.28 -8.62 -24.36
C LEU A 30 -22.52 -7.51 -23.62
N ILE A 31 -21.36 -7.84 -23.07
CA ILE A 31 -20.56 -6.91 -22.25
C ILE A 31 -19.26 -6.59 -22.95
N GLU A 32 -18.94 -5.32 -23.11
CA GLU A 32 -17.69 -4.85 -23.69
C GLU A 32 -16.59 -4.90 -22.59
N VAL A 33 -15.66 -5.86 -22.71
CA VAL A 33 -14.61 -6.09 -21.71
C VAL A 33 -13.29 -5.40 -22.05
N ALA A 34 -13.05 -5.11 -23.33
CA ALA A 34 -11.85 -4.40 -23.77
C ALA A 34 -12.19 -3.42 -24.88
N PRO A 35 -12.72 -2.22 -24.53
CA PRO A 35 -13.18 -1.23 -25.54
C PRO A 35 -12.03 -0.60 -26.32
N ASN A 36 -10.83 -0.57 -25.74
CA ASN A 36 -9.65 0.04 -26.35
C ASN A 36 -8.85 -0.92 -27.23
N ALA A 37 -9.23 -2.20 -27.27
CA ALA A 37 -8.59 -3.17 -28.13
C ALA A 37 -9.04 -2.97 -29.59
N ASP A 38 -8.21 -3.37 -30.54
CA ASP A 38 -8.53 -3.30 -31.97
C ASP A 38 -8.49 -4.72 -32.55
N PRO A 39 -9.65 -5.33 -32.88
CA PRO A 39 -11.01 -4.85 -32.66
C PRO A 39 -11.46 -4.90 -31.18
N PRO A 40 -12.48 -4.13 -30.79
CA PRO A 40 -13.00 -4.20 -29.41
C PRO A 40 -13.46 -5.61 -29.06
N VAL A 41 -13.24 -6.02 -27.81
CA VAL A 41 -13.58 -7.34 -27.32
C VAL A 41 -14.82 -7.28 -26.43
N CYS A 42 -15.81 -8.14 -26.76
CA CYS A 42 -17.03 -8.28 -26.00
C CYS A 42 -17.18 -9.71 -25.51
N ARG A 43 -17.82 -9.89 -24.38
CA ARG A 43 -18.10 -11.21 -23.80
C ARG A 43 -19.59 -11.36 -23.55
N ILE A 44 -20.11 -12.54 -23.87
CA ILE A 44 -21.50 -12.88 -23.59
C ILE A 44 -21.58 -13.46 -22.17
N MET A 45 -22.25 -12.78 -21.27
CA MET A 45 -22.41 -13.25 -19.90
C MET A 45 -23.51 -12.48 -19.17
N ASP A 46 -23.91 -12.97 -18.02
CA ASP A 46 -24.86 -12.27 -17.15
C ASP A 46 -24.20 -11.01 -16.58
N HIS A 47 -24.80 -9.86 -16.75
CA HIS A 47 -24.29 -8.57 -16.28
C HIS A 47 -24.11 -8.56 -14.76
N GLY A 48 -25.05 -9.13 -14.01
CA GLY A 48 -24.95 -9.23 -12.56
C GLY A 48 -23.75 -10.04 -12.10
N LYS A 49 -23.51 -11.18 -12.75
CA LYS A 49 -22.35 -12.03 -12.46
C LYS A 49 -21.03 -11.32 -12.78
N PHE A 50 -20.98 -10.64 -13.91
CA PHE A 50 -19.81 -9.84 -14.31
C PHE A 50 -19.49 -8.77 -13.28
N ARG A 51 -20.50 -8.03 -12.84
CA ARG A 51 -20.36 -6.96 -11.85
C ARG A 51 -19.84 -7.50 -10.53
N TYR A 52 -20.36 -8.67 -10.10
CA TYR A 52 -19.90 -9.33 -8.88
C TYR A 52 -18.43 -9.75 -8.97
N GLU A 53 -18.03 -10.34 -10.09
CA GLU A 53 -16.64 -10.74 -10.31
C GLU A 53 -15.69 -9.54 -10.30
N GLN A 54 -16.08 -8.41 -10.89
CA GLN A 54 -15.30 -7.18 -10.87
C GLN A 54 -15.12 -6.64 -9.45
N GLN A 55 -16.18 -6.65 -8.65
CA GLN A 55 -16.11 -6.22 -7.25
C GLN A 55 -15.21 -7.13 -6.43
N LYS A 56 -15.27 -8.44 -6.67
CA LYS A 56 -14.41 -9.42 -5.99
C LYS A 56 -12.94 -9.19 -6.32
N LYS A 57 -12.61 -8.98 -7.59
CA LYS A 57 -11.24 -8.68 -8.01
C LYS A 57 -10.72 -7.38 -7.39
N ALA A 58 -11.56 -6.35 -7.32
CA ALA A 58 -11.20 -5.08 -6.71
C ALA A 58 -10.88 -5.24 -5.21
N LYS A 59 -11.66 -6.05 -4.49
CA LYS A 59 -11.39 -6.35 -3.08
C LYS A 59 -10.09 -7.11 -2.88
N GLU A 60 -9.84 -8.12 -3.72
CA GLU A 60 -8.60 -8.90 -3.66
C GLU A 60 -7.37 -8.04 -3.96
N ALA A 61 -7.49 -7.13 -4.95
CA ALA A 61 -6.42 -6.19 -5.27
C ALA A 61 -6.12 -5.25 -4.10
N LYS A 62 -7.15 -4.76 -3.40
CA LYS A 62 -6.96 -3.94 -2.20
C LYS A 62 -6.29 -4.70 -1.06
N LYS A 63 -6.62 -5.98 -0.88
CA LYS A 63 -5.98 -6.82 0.15
C LYS A 63 -4.51 -7.09 -0.19
N LYS A 64 -4.18 -7.23 -1.47
CA LYS A 64 -2.80 -7.47 -1.91
C LYS A 64 -1.94 -6.21 -1.90
N SER A 65 -2.53 -5.04 -2.18
CA SER A 65 -1.84 -3.77 -2.06
C SER A 65 -1.90 -3.33 -0.60
N LYS A 66 -0.90 -3.75 0.18
CA LYS A 66 -0.75 -3.25 1.56
C LYS A 66 -0.50 -1.76 1.49
N GLN A 67 -1.43 -0.97 2.03
CA GLN A 67 -1.21 0.45 2.19
C GLN A 67 -0.12 0.64 3.24
N THR A 68 0.96 1.31 2.84
CA THR A 68 2.02 1.70 3.76
C THR A 68 1.46 2.74 4.72
N GLU A 69 1.38 2.42 5.99
CA GLU A 69 0.96 3.35 7.03
C GLU A 69 2.18 4.04 7.64
N LEU A 70 2.01 5.26 8.12
CA LEU A 70 3.02 5.97 8.87
C LEU A 70 2.71 5.84 10.36
N LYS A 71 3.52 5.05 11.07
CA LYS A 71 3.40 4.87 12.51
C LYS A 71 4.30 5.87 13.22
N THR A 72 3.80 6.49 14.29
CA THR A 72 4.55 7.50 15.05
C THR A 72 4.92 6.96 16.42
N LEU A 73 6.20 7.08 16.79
CA LEU A 73 6.71 6.75 18.10
C LEU A 73 7.21 8.03 18.79
N ARG A 74 6.76 8.24 20.02
CA ARG A 74 7.16 9.39 20.82
C ARG A 74 8.30 9.01 21.75
N LEU A 75 9.34 9.84 21.80
CA LEU A 75 10.53 9.63 22.60
C LEU A 75 10.79 10.87 23.46
N ARG A 76 11.55 10.64 24.52
CA ARG A 76 12.08 11.72 25.35
C ARG A 76 13.60 11.77 25.16
N PRO A 77 14.24 12.95 25.34
CA PRO A 77 15.70 13.05 25.20
C PRO A 77 16.45 12.09 26.15
N ASN A 78 15.89 11.87 27.33
CA ASN A 78 16.45 10.97 28.34
C ASN A 78 15.56 9.73 28.51
N THR A 79 15.52 8.87 27.49
CA THR A 79 14.79 7.61 27.55
C THR A 79 15.69 6.55 28.18
N ASP A 80 15.18 5.81 29.18
CA ASP A 80 15.97 4.73 29.77
C ASP A 80 16.13 3.55 28.80
N GLU A 81 17.08 2.67 29.09
CA GLU A 81 17.42 1.56 28.20
C GLU A 81 16.25 0.61 28.00
N HIS A 82 15.50 0.31 29.05
CA HIS A 82 14.36 -0.60 28.99
C HIS A 82 13.25 -0.06 28.07
N ASP A 83 12.90 1.21 28.23
CA ASP A 83 11.88 1.85 27.39
C ASP A 83 12.36 1.98 25.93
N ARG A 84 13.65 2.25 25.73
CA ARG A 84 14.24 2.31 24.40
C ARG A 84 14.16 0.97 23.70
N ASP A 85 14.50 -0.12 24.41
CA ASP A 85 14.42 -1.46 23.86
C ASP A 85 13.00 -1.86 23.49
N PHE A 86 12.04 -1.49 24.32
CA PHE A 86 10.63 -1.72 24.05
C PHE A 86 10.17 -1.00 22.77
N LYS A 87 10.53 0.26 22.64
CA LYS A 87 10.17 1.07 21.47
C LYS A 87 10.93 0.61 20.21
N MET A 88 12.17 0.14 20.38
CA MET A 88 12.94 -0.44 19.29
C MET A 88 12.24 -1.69 18.74
N ARG A 89 11.76 -2.57 19.60
CA ARG A 89 11.02 -3.76 19.18
C ARG A 89 9.75 -3.40 18.42
N ASN A 90 9.02 -2.38 18.90
CA ASN A 90 7.82 -1.90 18.22
C ASN A 90 8.14 -1.31 16.85
N ALA A 91 9.20 -0.51 16.74
CA ALA A 91 9.65 0.06 15.48
C ALA A 91 9.99 -1.03 14.46
N ARG A 92 10.73 -2.05 14.89
CA ARG A 92 11.09 -3.17 14.03
C ARG A 92 9.86 -3.94 13.55
N LYS A 93 8.86 -4.15 14.42
CA LYS A 93 7.61 -4.81 14.03
C LYS A 93 6.86 -4.02 12.95
N PHE A 94 6.77 -2.71 13.10
CA PHE A 94 6.12 -1.86 12.10
C PHE A 94 6.85 -1.91 10.75
N LEU A 95 8.17 -1.82 10.79
CA LEU A 95 9.00 -1.88 9.58
C LEU A 95 8.91 -3.25 8.88
N GLU A 96 8.87 -4.34 9.65
CA GLU A 96 8.73 -5.69 9.12
C GLU A 96 7.38 -5.90 8.45
N LYS A 97 6.33 -5.20 8.91
CA LYS A 97 5.01 -5.22 8.27
C LYS A 97 4.94 -4.38 7.01
N GLY A 98 5.95 -3.58 6.72
CA GLY A 98 5.99 -2.68 5.57
C GLY A 98 5.55 -1.26 5.86
N ASP A 99 5.42 -0.89 7.14
CA ASP A 99 5.03 0.46 7.55
C ASP A 99 6.25 1.36 7.68
N MET A 100 6.05 2.66 7.47
CA MET A 100 7.04 3.70 7.78
C MET A 100 6.92 4.08 9.25
N VAL A 101 8.04 4.44 9.88
CA VAL A 101 8.05 4.84 11.29
C VAL A 101 8.61 6.24 11.41
N LYS A 102 7.83 7.12 12.02
CA LYS A 102 8.25 8.48 12.36
C LYS A 102 8.56 8.53 13.86
N PHE A 103 9.78 8.95 14.18
CA PHE A 103 10.22 9.13 15.57
C PHE A 103 10.12 10.61 15.93
N ASN A 104 9.45 10.91 17.03
CA ASN A 104 9.35 12.26 17.57
C ASN A 104 10.00 12.33 18.95
N VAL A 105 11.11 13.05 19.04
CA VAL A 105 11.73 13.36 20.33
C VAL A 105 11.16 14.71 20.80
N ILE A 106 10.42 14.70 21.89
CA ILE A 106 9.76 15.89 22.41
C ILE A 106 10.62 16.51 23.51
N PHE A 107 11.02 17.77 23.31
CA PHE A 107 11.79 18.54 24.28
C PHE A 107 10.88 19.46 25.07
N ARG A 108 11.04 19.43 26.39
CA ARG A 108 10.38 20.39 27.30
C ARG A 108 11.38 21.49 27.64
N GLY A 109 10.93 22.73 27.75
CA GLY A 109 11.69 23.91 28.18
C GLY A 109 13.22 23.77 28.30
N PRO A 110 13.74 23.40 29.49
CA PRO A 110 15.20 23.26 29.67
C PRO A 110 15.86 22.20 28.81
N GLU A 111 15.13 21.20 28.35
CA GLU A 111 15.66 20.12 27.53
C GLU A 111 16.05 20.58 26.13
N LEU A 112 15.56 21.72 25.65
CA LEU A 112 15.94 22.29 24.35
C LEU A 112 17.42 22.60 24.25
N ARG A 113 18.11 22.74 25.39
CA ARG A 113 19.57 22.91 25.45
C ARG A 113 20.33 21.63 25.10
N HIS A 114 19.63 20.50 25.12
CA HIS A 114 20.21 19.15 24.92
C HIS A 114 19.70 18.50 23.65
N LYS A 115 19.68 19.24 22.54
CA LYS A 115 19.29 18.72 21.23
C LYS A 115 20.16 17.57 20.78
N ASP A 116 21.44 17.58 21.18
CA ASP A 116 22.41 16.51 20.91
C ASP A 116 21.96 15.17 21.48
N ARG A 117 21.31 15.15 22.66
CA ARG A 117 20.80 13.91 23.25
C ARG A 117 19.66 13.32 22.43
N GLY A 118 18.78 14.18 21.89
CA GLY A 118 17.72 13.76 21.00
C GLY A 118 18.26 13.16 19.72
N ALA A 119 19.23 13.83 19.11
CA ALA A 119 19.89 13.34 17.89
C ALA A 119 20.57 12.00 18.13
N GLU A 120 21.21 11.81 19.27
CA GLU A 120 21.85 10.55 19.64
C GLU A 120 20.84 9.42 19.81
N GLN A 121 19.69 9.68 20.44
CA GLN A 121 18.62 8.70 20.55
C GLN A 121 18.13 8.26 19.16
N LEU A 122 17.87 9.22 18.27
CA LEU A 122 17.42 8.90 16.93
C LEU A 122 18.46 8.11 16.14
N ARG A 123 19.75 8.43 16.31
CA ARG A 123 20.84 7.68 15.69
C ARG A 123 20.83 6.22 16.14
N LYS A 124 20.62 5.96 17.43
CA LYS A 124 20.55 4.60 17.98
C LYS A 124 19.41 3.80 17.36
N PHE A 125 18.25 4.42 17.16
CA PHE A 125 17.13 3.77 16.49
C PHE A 125 17.42 3.50 15.02
N ALA A 126 18.05 4.44 14.31
CA ALA A 126 18.44 4.24 12.92
C ALA A 126 19.44 3.08 12.78
N GLU A 127 20.45 3.02 13.65
CA GLU A 127 21.44 1.94 13.66
C GLU A 127 20.81 0.60 14.02
N GLY A 128 19.91 0.58 14.99
CA GLY A 128 19.23 -0.65 15.44
C GLY A 128 18.25 -1.21 14.40
N CYS A 129 17.84 -0.42 13.42
CA CYS A 129 16.93 -0.84 12.36
C CYS A 129 17.62 -0.89 10.98
N GLN A 130 18.92 -0.69 10.93
CA GLN A 130 19.68 -0.55 9.67
C GLN A 130 19.54 -1.76 8.75
N ASP A 131 19.38 -2.94 9.30
CA ASP A 131 19.22 -4.19 8.54
C ASP A 131 17.87 -4.27 7.80
N ILE A 132 16.82 -3.62 8.32
CA ILE A 132 15.46 -3.70 7.78
C ILE A 132 14.89 -2.37 7.30
N ALA A 133 15.60 -1.27 7.51
CA ALA A 133 15.09 0.07 7.22
C ALA A 133 16.13 0.97 6.55
N ILE A 134 15.62 1.95 5.81
CA ILE A 134 16.39 3.01 5.17
C ILE A 134 15.94 4.34 5.75
N LEU A 135 16.88 5.26 5.94
CA LEU A 135 16.60 6.60 6.44
C LEU A 135 15.88 7.42 5.34
N GLU A 136 14.59 7.65 5.53
CA GLU A 136 13.79 8.46 4.61
C GLU A 136 13.99 9.95 4.86
N GLN A 137 13.99 10.33 6.13
CA GLN A 137 14.21 11.71 6.55
C GLN A 137 15.18 11.73 7.73
N PRO A 138 16.33 12.43 7.61
CA PRO A 138 17.28 12.53 8.71
C PRO A 138 16.71 13.35 9.86
N PRO A 139 17.28 13.23 11.07
CA PRO A 139 16.83 14.02 12.22
C PRO A 139 16.84 15.51 11.93
N ARG A 140 15.72 16.17 12.21
CA ARG A 140 15.63 17.64 12.09
C ARG A 140 14.69 18.18 13.14
N MET A 141 14.93 19.44 13.51
CA MET A 141 14.08 20.13 14.49
C MET A 141 12.83 20.70 13.82
N GLU A 142 11.68 20.47 14.43
CA GLU A 142 10.41 21.08 14.07
C GLU A 142 9.81 21.66 15.36
N GLY A 143 10.07 22.94 15.64
CA GLY A 143 9.63 23.58 16.89
C GLY A 143 10.34 22.96 18.10
N ARG A 144 9.57 22.37 19.00
CA ARG A 144 10.09 21.75 20.23
C ARG A 144 10.28 20.25 20.13
N ARG A 145 10.30 19.72 18.92
CA ARG A 145 10.50 18.28 18.68
C ARG A 145 11.51 18.05 17.57
N MET A 146 12.18 16.94 17.68
CA MET A 146 13.09 16.47 16.64
C MET A 146 12.46 15.25 16.00
N THR A 147 12.38 15.23 14.67
CA THR A 147 11.72 14.16 13.93
C THR A 147 12.70 13.44 13.00
N MET A 148 12.46 12.15 12.84
CA MET A 148 13.20 11.29 11.90
C MET A 148 12.22 10.28 11.34
N VAL A 149 12.36 9.93 10.06
CA VAL A 149 11.50 8.93 9.42
C VAL A 149 12.35 7.81 8.84
N LEU A 150 11.97 6.59 9.17
CA LEU A 150 12.54 5.37 8.60
C LEU A 150 11.49 4.70 7.70
N ARG A 151 11.93 4.19 6.57
CA ARG A 151 11.08 3.37 5.69
C ARG A 151 11.64 1.96 5.60
N PRO A 152 10.76 0.95 5.38
CA PRO A 152 11.26 -0.42 5.25
C PRO A 152 12.08 -0.57 3.98
N ARG A 153 13.09 -1.43 4.03
CA ARG A 153 13.83 -1.82 2.82
C ARG A 153 12.90 -2.65 1.95
N SER A 154 12.91 -2.38 0.65
CA SER A 154 12.15 -3.20 -0.27
C SER A 154 12.75 -4.62 -0.27
N GLN A 155 11.88 -5.62 -0.08
CA GLN A 155 12.27 -7.03 -0.21
C GLN A 155 12.21 -7.39 -1.70
N ASP A 156 13.33 -7.25 -2.36
CA ASP A 156 13.48 -7.77 -3.72
C ASP A 156 14.12 -9.14 -3.69
#